data_a5702ab70a22b380c73f07dfc7fc3704
#
_entry.id   a5702ab70a22b380c73f07dfc7fc3704
#
_cell.length_a   1.000
_cell.length_b   1.000
_cell.length_c   1.000
_cell.angle_alpha   90.00
_cell.angle_beta   90.00
_cell.angle_gamma   90.00
#
_symmetry.space_group_name_H-M   'P 1'
#
loop_
_entity.id
_entity.type
_entity.pdbx_description
1 polymer ?
#
loop_
_entity_poly.entity_id
_entity_poly.type
_entity_poly.pdbx_seq_one_letter_code
_entity_poly.pdbx_strand_id
1 'polypeptide(L)'
;IYCKRHKRFKVTTDSNHNKPVYPNLLEQQFDVTSPNIAWASDITYIWTNEGWVYLAAVKDLYSKEIVGYALNKRMAADLVCQALNNAIKYKRPARGLIVHSDRGSQYCSYQYRQIIQKHGFAGSMNRRGNQA
;
A
#
# COMPACT_ATOMS: atom_id res chain seq x y z
N ILE A 1 12.04 0.82 -11.48
CA ILE A 1 11.88 0.10 -11.31
C ILE A 1 11.43 -0.82 -11.88
N TYR A 2 11.32 -1.35 -12.01
CA TYR A 2 11.10 -2.26 -12.58
C TYR A 2 10.42 -3.12 -12.20
N CYS A 3 9.93 -3.13 -12.22
CA CYS A 3 9.53 -3.89 -11.88
C CYS A 3 9.04 -4.66 -12.27
N LYS A 4 8.74 -4.78 -12.70
CA LYS A 4 8.39 -5.47 -12.78
C LYS A 4 8.47 -6.31 -12.93
N ARG A 5 8.41 -6.46 -13.16
CA ARG A 5 8.55 -7.27 -13.10
C ARG A 5 8.49 -8.00 -12.84
N HIS A 6 8.22 -8.05 -12.67
CA HIS A 6 8.33 -8.74 -12.13
C HIS A 6 8.06 -9.64 -12.00
N LYS A 7 7.81 -9.98 -12.66
CA LYS A 7 7.58 -10.88 -12.53
C LYS A 7 7.86 -11.88 -12.16
N ARG A 8 7.88 -12.42 -12.80
CA ARG A 8 8.20 -13.30 -12.13
C ARG A 8 8.71 -13.18 -10.96
N PHE A 9 8.72 -12.72 -10.84
CA PHE A 9 9.31 -12.60 -9.83
C PHE A 9 8.67 -13.05 -8.62
N LYS A 10 9.27 -13.07 -7.70
CA LYS A 10 8.91 -13.54 -6.46
C LYS A 10 7.73 -12.89 -5.88
N VAL A 11 6.85 -13.62 -5.32
CA VAL A 11 5.69 -13.10 -4.62
C VAL A 11 6.14 -12.40 -3.36
N THR A 12 5.80 -11.12 -3.23
CA THR A 12 6.15 -10.36 -2.04
C THR A 12 5.03 -10.30 -1.03
N THR A 13 3.81 -10.70 -1.42
CA THR A 13 2.68 -10.68 -0.50
C THR A 13 1.90 -11.98 -0.65
N ASP A 14 1.16 -12.33 0.39
CA ASP A 14 0.34 -13.53 0.41
C ASP A 14 -1.13 -13.12 0.32
N SER A 15 -1.74 -13.32 -0.85
CA SER A 15 -3.11 -12.94 -1.08
C SER A 15 -4.10 -14.07 -0.80
N ASN A 16 -3.63 -15.23 -0.33
CA ASN A 16 -4.49 -16.39 -0.06
C ASN A 16 -4.74 -16.61 1.42
N HIS A 17 -4.43 -15.62 2.25
CA HIS A 17 -4.64 -15.74 3.69
C HIS A 17 -6.13 -15.63 4.03
N ASN A 18 -6.47 -15.86 5.29
CA ASN A 18 -7.84 -15.81 5.78
C ASN A 18 -8.21 -14.50 6.47
N LYS A 19 -7.33 -13.49 6.40
CA LYS A 19 -7.61 -12.22 7.04
C LYS A 19 -8.64 -11.42 6.25
N PRO A 20 -9.39 -10.53 6.92
CA PRO A 20 -10.36 -9.68 6.24
C PRO A 20 -9.70 -8.82 5.18
N VAL A 21 -10.37 -8.59 4.07
CA VAL A 21 -9.87 -7.74 3.00
C VAL A 21 -10.89 -6.64 2.71
N TYR A 22 -10.39 -5.53 2.19
CA TYR A 22 -11.25 -4.45 1.74
C TYR A 22 -11.71 -4.68 0.30
N PRO A 23 -12.86 -4.14 -0.09
CA PRO A 23 -13.31 -4.24 -1.48
C PRO A 23 -12.43 -3.37 -2.38
N ASN A 24 -12.51 -3.62 -3.68
CA ASN A 24 -11.76 -2.84 -4.66
C ASN A 24 -12.56 -1.60 -5.06
N LEU A 25 -12.37 -0.52 -4.35
CA LEU A 25 -13.12 0.71 -4.60
C LEU A 25 -12.70 1.40 -5.89
N LEU A 26 -11.42 1.27 -6.25
CA LEU A 26 -10.94 1.93 -7.47
C LEU A 26 -11.51 1.29 -8.72
N GLU A 27 -11.83 0.01 -8.66
CA GLU A 27 -12.40 -0.70 -9.81
C GLU A 27 -13.82 -0.21 -10.10
N GLN A 28 -14.45 0.48 -9.17
CA GLN A 28 -15.78 1.02 -9.37
C GLN A 28 -15.73 2.37 -10.09
N GLN A 29 -14.66 2.59 -10.83
CA GLN A 29 -14.49 3.77 -11.69
C GLN A 29 -14.46 5.07 -10.89
N PHE A 30 -13.79 5.03 -9.77
CA PHE A 30 -13.60 6.22 -8.96
C PHE A 30 -12.68 7.18 -9.67
N ASP A 31 -13.14 8.39 -9.92
CA ASP A 31 -12.35 9.42 -10.61
C ASP A 31 -11.48 10.16 -9.61
N VAL A 32 -10.18 10.15 -9.85
CA VAL A 32 -9.25 10.89 -9.01
C VAL A 32 -9.01 12.24 -9.67
N THR A 33 -9.60 13.28 -9.10
CA THR A 33 -9.62 14.60 -9.72
C THR A 33 -8.73 15.62 -9.03
N SER A 34 -8.14 15.26 -7.90
CA SER A 34 -7.25 16.17 -7.17
C SER A 34 -6.35 15.36 -6.25
N PRO A 35 -5.30 16.02 -5.70
CA PRO A 35 -4.41 15.31 -4.77
C PRO A 35 -5.12 14.88 -3.50
N ASN A 36 -4.61 13.82 -2.89
CA ASN A 36 -5.05 13.33 -1.58
C ASN A 36 -6.51 12.85 -1.56
N ILE A 37 -6.97 12.34 -2.70
CA ILE A 37 -8.26 11.65 -2.77
C ILE A 37 -8.04 10.15 -2.73
N ALA A 38 -7.01 9.66 -3.41
CA ALA A 38 -6.69 8.24 -3.42
C ALA A 38 -5.19 8.06 -3.45
N TRP A 39 -4.70 7.22 -2.55
CA TRP A 39 -3.30 6.82 -2.50
C TRP A 39 -3.21 5.34 -2.78
N ALA A 40 -2.09 4.89 -3.33
CA ALA A 40 -1.80 3.48 -3.52
C ALA A 40 -0.52 3.14 -2.79
N SER A 41 -0.52 2.01 -2.10
CA SER A 41 0.65 1.53 -1.37
C SER A 41 1.15 0.25 -2.00
N ASP A 42 2.45 0.13 -2.09
CA ASP A 42 3.07 -1.05 -2.70
C ASP A 42 4.39 -1.32 -2.02
N ILE A 43 4.84 -2.57 -2.10
CA ILE A 43 6.11 -2.99 -1.53
C ILE A 43 6.97 -3.53 -2.67
N THR A 44 8.20 -3.07 -2.70
CA THR A 44 9.20 -3.65 -3.59
C THR A 44 10.42 -4.03 -2.77
N TYR A 45 11.34 -4.80 -3.33
CA TYR A 45 12.56 -5.11 -2.62
C TYR A 45 13.76 -4.69 -3.47
N ILE A 46 14.81 -4.30 -2.75
CA ILE A 46 15.98 -3.72 -3.35
C ILE A 46 17.19 -4.50 -2.86
N TRP A 47 18.06 -4.88 -3.76
CA TRP A 47 19.30 -5.54 -3.39
C TRP A 47 20.33 -4.50 -2.97
N THR A 48 20.95 -4.71 -1.83
CA THR A 48 22.01 -3.84 -1.32
C THR A 48 23.24 -4.68 -1.00
N ASN A 49 24.33 -4.01 -0.70
CA ASN A 49 25.55 -4.70 -0.30
C ASN A 49 25.36 -5.53 0.97
N GLU A 50 24.35 -5.21 1.74
CA GLU A 50 24.07 -5.93 2.98
C GLU A 50 22.91 -6.89 2.85
N GLY A 51 22.43 -7.13 1.63
CA GLY A 51 21.34 -8.05 1.37
C GLY A 51 20.08 -7.34 0.90
N TRP A 52 18.97 -8.06 0.94
CA TRP A 52 17.68 -7.52 0.48
C TRP A 52 17.09 -6.58 1.50
N VAL A 53 16.51 -5.50 1.00
CA VAL A 53 15.79 -4.52 1.80
C VAL A 53 14.43 -4.33 1.15
N TYR A 54 13.38 -4.22 1.95
CA TYR A 54 12.03 -3.97 1.45
C TYR A 54 11.70 -2.50 1.57
N LEU A 55 11.08 -1.98 0.52
CA LEU A 55 10.63 -0.59 0.47
C LEU A 55 9.12 -0.59 0.34
N ALA A 56 8.44 -0.01 1.30
CA ALA A 56 7.01 0.26 1.18
C ALA A 56 6.86 1.72 0.79
N ALA A 57 6.09 1.99 -0.23
CA ALA A 57 5.89 3.36 -0.72
C ALA A 57 4.41 3.65 -0.86
N VAL A 58 4.02 4.86 -0.56
CA VAL A 58 2.65 5.35 -0.74
C VAL A 58 2.70 6.45 -1.78
N LYS A 59 1.89 6.32 -2.81
CA LYS A 59 1.88 7.24 -3.95
C LYS A 59 0.50 7.85 -4.10
N ASP A 60 0.46 9.16 -4.32
CA ASP A 60 -0.77 9.84 -4.66
C ASP A 60 -1.14 9.51 -6.11
N LEU A 61 -2.37 9.03 -6.31
CA LEU A 61 -2.77 8.56 -7.64
C LEU A 61 -3.05 9.71 -8.61
N TYR A 62 -3.25 10.91 -8.10
CA TYR A 62 -3.44 12.07 -8.99
C TYR A 62 -2.10 12.66 -9.41
N SER A 63 -1.29 13.06 -8.44
CA SER A 63 -0.03 13.74 -8.74
C SER A 63 1.12 12.80 -9.07
N LYS A 64 0.98 11.52 -8.71
CA LYS A 64 2.03 10.50 -8.85
C LYS A 64 3.20 10.73 -7.92
N GLU A 65 3.03 11.60 -6.95
CA GLU A 65 4.07 11.88 -5.95
C GLU A 65 4.13 10.76 -4.93
N ILE A 66 5.35 10.40 -4.51
CA ILE A 66 5.52 9.50 -3.37
C ILE A 66 5.33 10.34 -2.12
N VAL A 67 4.26 10.08 -1.40
CA VAL A 67 3.91 10.89 -0.23
C VAL A 67 4.44 10.30 1.06
N GLY A 68 4.87 9.04 1.05
CA GLY A 68 5.49 8.44 2.23
C GLY A 68 6.16 7.13 1.86
N TYR A 69 7.17 6.75 2.64
CA TYR A 69 7.83 5.48 2.42
C TYR A 69 8.51 5.02 3.69
N ALA A 70 8.89 3.75 3.70
CA ALA A 70 9.67 3.17 4.79
C ALA A 70 10.51 2.02 4.23
N LEU A 71 11.63 1.78 4.88
CA LEU A 71 12.55 0.71 4.49
C LEU A 71 12.74 -0.23 5.67
N ASN A 72 12.84 -1.51 5.39
CA ASN A 72 13.14 -2.49 6.44
C ASN A 72 13.72 -3.73 5.79
N LYS A 73 14.48 -4.48 6.58
CA LYS A 73 15.03 -5.76 6.12
C LYS A 73 13.97 -6.86 6.13
N ARG A 74 12.84 -6.62 6.77
CA ARG A 74 11.76 -7.60 6.86
C ARG A 74 10.49 -7.02 6.26
N MET A 75 9.77 -7.88 5.53
CA MET A 75 8.49 -7.51 4.96
C MET A 75 7.40 -7.86 5.97
N ALA A 76 7.06 -6.91 6.83
CA ALA A 76 6.12 -7.12 7.89
C ALA A 76 5.08 -6.00 7.90
N ALA A 77 4.04 -6.18 8.73
CA ALA A 77 3.00 -5.17 8.86
C ALA A 77 3.57 -3.83 9.30
N ASP A 78 4.61 -3.85 10.14
CA ASP A 78 5.23 -2.60 10.60
C ASP A 78 5.72 -1.75 9.45
N LEU A 79 6.24 -2.38 8.40
CA LEU A 79 6.79 -1.67 7.25
C LEU A 79 5.73 -0.83 6.56
N VAL A 80 4.60 -1.44 6.24
CA VAL A 80 3.53 -0.72 5.53
C VAL A 80 2.85 0.29 6.44
N CYS A 81 2.76 -0.01 7.73
CA CYS A 81 2.21 0.94 8.69
C CYS A 81 3.07 2.18 8.82
N GLN A 82 4.40 1.99 8.88
CA GLN A 82 5.30 3.11 8.97
C GLN A 82 5.24 3.99 7.73
N ALA A 83 5.18 3.36 6.55
CA ALA A 83 5.08 4.12 5.30
C ALA A 83 3.80 4.95 5.27
N LEU A 84 2.68 4.36 5.68
CA LEU A 84 1.40 5.07 5.69
C LEU A 84 1.42 6.20 6.72
N ASN A 85 1.93 5.95 7.92
CA ASN A 85 2.02 6.99 8.94
C ASN A 85 2.90 8.15 8.49
N ASN A 86 4.00 7.87 7.79
CA ASN A 86 4.85 8.92 7.26
C ASN A 86 4.11 9.76 6.23
N ALA A 87 3.30 9.12 5.37
CA ALA A 87 2.52 9.82 4.37
C ALA A 87 1.46 10.70 5.03
N ILE A 88 0.79 10.19 6.05
CA ILE A 88 -0.23 10.95 6.77
C ILE A 88 0.38 12.18 7.43
N LYS A 89 1.55 11.99 8.05
CA LYS A 89 2.22 13.10 8.70
C LYS A 89 2.64 14.17 7.71
N TYR A 90 3.07 13.76 6.54
CA TYR A 90 3.54 14.68 5.51
C TYR A 90 2.38 15.46 4.87
N LYS A 91 1.30 14.79 4.52
CA LYS A 91 0.21 15.41 3.75
C LYS A 91 -1.01 15.75 4.58
N ARG A 92 -1.22 15.10 5.72
CA ARG A 92 -2.38 15.32 6.59
C ARG A 92 -3.69 15.34 5.80
N PRO A 93 -4.00 14.24 5.09
CA PRO A 93 -5.17 14.21 4.23
C PRO A 93 -6.47 14.24 5.04
N ALA A 94 -7.55 14.65 4.40
CA ALA A 94 -8.86 14.68 5.01
C ALA A 94 -9.42 13.27 5.15
N ARG A 95 -10.44 13.13 5.99
CA ARG A 95 -11.18 11.87 6.10
C ARG A 95 -11.78 11.53 4.76
N GLY A 96 -11.93 10.26 4.50
CA GLY A 96 -12.49 9.80 3.24
C GLY A 96 -11.45 9.44 2.18
N LEU A 97 -10.17 9.70 2.46
CA LEU A 97 -9.10 9.29 1.54
C LEU A 97 -9.20 7.79 1.27
N ILE A 98 -9.05 7.39 0.02
CA ILE A 98 -8.99 5.99 -0.35
C ILE A 98 -7.54 5.54 -0.31
N VAL A 99 -7.26 4.45 0.40
CA VAL A 99 -5.92 3.88 0.46
C VAL A 99 -5.98 2.51 -0.18
N HIS A 100 -5.40 2.39 -1.36
CA HIS A 100 -5.47 1.17 -2.17
C HIS A 100 -4.19 0.36 -2.03
N SER A 101 -4.31 -0.97 -2.00
CA SER A 101 -3.18 -1.87 -1.93
C SER A 101 -3.56 -3.20 -2.55
N ASP A 102 -2.59 -4.13 -2.62
CA ASP A 102 -2.94 -5.50 -2.95
C ASP A 102 -3.48 -6.18 -1.69
N ARG A 103 -3.71 -7.49 -1.77
CA ARG A 103 -4.35 -8.24 -0.69
C ARG A 103 -3.34 -8.94 0.21
N GLY A 104 -2.12 -8.45 0.24
CA GLY A 104 -1.09 -9.05 1.07
C GLY A 104 -1.45 -9.01 2.55
N SER A 105 -0.94 -9.98 3.30
CA SER A 105 -1.30 -10.13 4.71
C SER A 105 -0.89 -8.92 5.54
N GLN A 106 0.18 -8.23 5.18
CA GLN A 106 0.61 -7.06 5.93
C GLN A 106 -0.38 -5.91 5.80
N TYR A 107 -1.08 -5.81 4.65
CA TYR A 107 -2.10 -4.79 4.46
C TYR A 107 -3.42 -5.17 5.12
N CYS A 108 -3.60 -6.44 5.45
CA CYS A 108 -4.81 -6.91 6.13
C CYS A 108 -4.60 -7.04 7.63
N SER A 109 -3.44 -6.63 8.12
CA SER A 109 -3.11 -6.74 9.53
C SER A 109 -4.00 -5.83 10.36
N TYR A 110 -4.16 -6.18 11.63
CA TYR A 110 -4.94 -5.38 12.56
C TYR A 110 -4.39 -3.97 12.66
N GLN A 111 -3.07 -3.83 12.79
CA GLN A 111 -2.47 -2.53 12.98
C GLN A 111 -2.64 -1.62 11.77
N TYR A 112 -2.55 -2.17 10.55
CA TYR A 112 -2.76 -1.37 9.34
C TYR A 112 -4.21 -0.91 9.26
N ARG A 113 -5.15 -1.81 9.54
CA ARG A 113 -6.57 -1.49 9.51
C ARG A 113 -6.94 -0.47 10.57
N GLN A 114 -6.25 -0.51 11.72
CA GLN A 114 -6.47 0.49 12.76
C GLN A 114 -6.11 1.88 12.30
N ILE A 115 -5.02 2.01 11.53
CA ILE A 115 -4.63 3.31 11.00
C ILE A 115 -5.70 3.84 10.03
N ILE A 116 -6.18 2.97 9.14
CA ILE A 116 -7.23 3.31 8.19
C ILE A 116 -8.47 3.82 8.92
N GLN A 117 -8.91 3.07 9.93
CA GLN A 117 -10.11 3.42 10.66
C GLN A 117 -9.95 4.67 11.50
N LYS A 118 -8.81 4.78 12.16
CA LYS A 118 -8.55 5.91 13.05
C LYS A 118 -8.65 7.24 12.31
N HIS A 119 -8.17 7.26 11.07
CA HIS A 119 -8.15 8.50 10.29
C HIS A 119 -9.39 8.67 9.42
N GLY A 120 -10.31 7.71 9.46
CA GLY A 120 -11.53 7.80 8.68
C GLY A 120 -11.30 7.60 7.19
N PHE A 121 -10.29 6.83 6.83
CA PHE A 121 -9.99 6.53 5.44
C PHE A 121 -10.82 5.34 4.97
N ALA A 122 -10.86 5.13 3.65
CA ALA A 122 -11.53 3.98 3.05
C ALA A 122 -10.47 3.06 2.48
N GLY A 123 -10.41 1.84 2.98
CA GLY A 123 -9.49 0.83 2.45
C GLY A 123 -9.99 0.31 1.12
N SER A 124 -9.06 0.01 0.21
CA SER A 124 -9.38 -0.55 -1.09
C SER A 124 -8.31 -1.55 -1.45
N MET A 125 -8.70 -2.70 -2.02
CA MET A 125 -7.77 -3.77 -2.33
C MET A 125 -8.11 -4.39 -3.67
N ASN A 126 -7.08 -4.89 -4.36
CA ASN A 126 -7.28 -5.62 -5.60
C ASN A 126 -8.11 -6.86 -5.35
N ARG A 127 -8.83 -7.31 -6.37
CA ARG A 127 -9.55 -8.57 -6.27
C ARG A 127 -8.55 -9.72 -6.22
N ARG A 128 -9.02 -10.84 -5.64
CA ARG A 128 -8.21 -12.05 -5.64
C ARG A 128 -7.89 -12.42 -7.08
N GLY A 129 -6.61 -12.74 -7.34
CA GLY A 129 -6.17 -13.12 -8.66
C GLY A 129 -5.94 -11.97 -9.61
N ASN A 130 -6.23 -10.73 -9.20
CA ASN A 130 -6.02 -9.55 -10.02
C ASN A 130 -4.68 -8.94 -9.65
N GLN A 131 -3.61 -9.55 -10.11
CA GLN A 131 -2.26 -9.11 -9.80
C GLN A 131 -1.82 -8.11 -10.85
N ALA A 132 -1.35 -6.97 -10.39
CA ALA A 132 -0.87 -5.95 -11.31
C ALA A 132 0.49 -6.31 -11.87
#